data_446a5923d1ebcceea48bc39f0c86a4b8
#
_entry.id   446a5923d1ebcceea48bc39f0c86a4b8
#
_cell.length_a   1.000
_cell.length_b   1.000
_cell.length_c   1.000
_cell.angle_alpha   90.00
_cell.angle_beta   90.00
_cell.angle_gamma   90.00
#
_symmetry.space_group_name_H-M   'P 1'
#
loop_
_entity.id
_entity.type
_entity.pdbx_description
1 polymer ?
#
loop_
_entity_poly.entity_id
_entity_poly.type
_entity_poly.pdbx_seq_one_letter_code
_entity_poly.pdbx_strand_id
1 'polypeptide(L)'
;MNERLRTVMIQRKVTPEDLAASCEVDVKTVERWISLGRQPLRRHRWAVARHLGVDESYLWPPEEDDAPAQPTEQAELVAAFPNRASVPQKTWVRLLKSAQEHIDVLVFSGTFFAQTNPRVAAMLAERADAGVRVRLCFGDPSGNAVAVRDEEEGIGGTLSAKIRASLTYYRKLIGTPGCEVRLHDTTLYNSLFRFDDVLLVNPHVWGQPASANPLFELRRLGDDGWFDHYAGSFDAVWETAKPWSPESM
;
A
#
# COMPACT_ATOMS: atom_id res chain seq x y z
N MET A 1 -22.20 -25.90 -11.96
CA MET A 1 -23.12 -24.76 -12.25
C MET A 1 -23.03 -23.79 -11.06
N ASN A 2 -22.93 -22.47 -11.31
CA ASN A 2 -22.90 -21.47 -10.23
C ASN A 2 -24.33 -20.95 -9.98
N GLU A 3 -25.04 -21.63 -9.08
CA GLU A 3 -26.43 -21.27 -8.71
C GLU A 3 -26.52 -19.93 -8.01
N ARG A 4 -25.50 -19.52 -7.24
CA ARG A 4 -25.47 -18.23 -6.52
C ARG A 4 -25.42 -17.07 -7.50
N LEU A 5 -24.51 -17.13 -8.51
CA LEU A 5 -24.43 -16.14 -9.57
C LEU A 5 -25.75 -16.04 -10.34
N ARG A 6 -26.32 -17.18 -10.73
CA ARG A 6 -27.62 -17.25 -11.43
C ARG A 6 -28.74 -16.60 -10.60
N THR A 7 -28.84 -16.95 -9.32
CA THR A 7 -29.89 -16.42 -8.43
C THR A 7 -29.79 -14.91 -8.28
N VAL A 8 -28.57 -14.38 -8.05
CA VAL A 8 -28.37 -12.93 -7.92
C VAL A 8 -28.70 -12.20 -9.22
N MET A 9 -28.29 -12.72 -10.37
CA MET A 9 -28.62 -12.13 -11.67
C MET A 9 -30.14 -12.03 -11.86
N ILE A 10 -30.88 -13.09 -11.53
CA ILE A 10 -32.35 -13.08 -11.60
C ILE A 10 -32.94 -12.04 -10.66
N GLN A 11 -32.49 -11.99 -9.39
CA GLN A 11 -32.97 -11.03 -8.39
C GLN A 11 -32.70 -9.57 -8.82
N ARG A 12 -31.56 -9.32 -9.45
CA ARG A 12 -31.15 -7.98 -9.91
C ARG A 12 -31.66 -7.65 -11.32
N LYS A 13 -32.31 -8.61 -12.00
CA LYS A 13 -32.79 -8.50 -13.38
C LYS A 13 -31.66 -8.17 -14.37
N VAL A 14 -30.47 -8.73 -14.13
CA VAL A 14 -29.27 -8.56 -14.96
C VAL A 14 -29.17 -9.74 -15.91
N THR A 15 -29.04 -9.48 -17.22
CA THR A 15 -28.85 -10.52 -18.22
C THR A 15 -27.38 -10.90 -18.40
N PRO A 16 -27.06 -12.07 -19.00
CA PRO A 16 -25.68 -12.41 -19.34
C PRO A 16 -25.02 -11.36 -20.27
N GLU A 17 -25.79 -10.72 -21.14
CA GLU A 17 -25.34 -9.65 -22.03
C GLU A 17 -24.93 -8.41 -21.25
N ASP A 18 -25.76 -7.98 -20.28
CA ASP A 18 -25.46 -6.83 -19.41
C ASP A 18 -24.18 -7.07 -18.62
N LEU A 19 -24.05 -8.27 -18.05
CA LEU A 19 -22.89 -8.64 -17.26
C LEU A 19 -21.62 -8.74 -18.12
N ALA A 20 -21.73 -9.28 -19.33
CA ALA A 20 -20.64 -9.37 -20.29
C ALA A 20 -20.13 -7.98 -20.69
N ALA A 21 -21.04 -7.06 -20.97
CA ALA A 21 -20.69 -5.68 -21.29
C ALA A 21 -19.99 -4.98 -20.12
N SER A 22 -20.48 -5.18 -18.87
CA SER A 22 -19.87 -4.55 -17.67
C SER A 22 -18.49 -5.10 -17.32
N CYS A 23 -18.18 -6.33 -17.74
CA CYS A 23 -16.90 -7.00 -17.46
C CYS A 23 -15.95 -7.02 -18.67
N GLU A 24 -16.35 -6.41 -19.79
CA GLU A 24 -15.59 -6.40 -21.06
C GLU A 24 -15.22 -7.81 -21.55
N VAL A 25 -16.16 -8.75 -21.48
CA VAL A 25 -15.98 -10.13 -21.91
C VAL A 25 -17.06 -10.56 -22.88
N ASP A 26 -16.85 -11.67 -23.61
CA ASP A 26 -17.86 -12.28 -24.47
C ASP A 26 -18.98 -12.92 -23.64
N VAL A 27 -20.23 -12.84 -24.11
CA VAL A 27 -21.43 -13.40 -23.46
C VAL A 27 -21.24 -14.89 -23.15
N LYS A 28 -20.64 -15.65 -24.07
CA LYS A 28 -20.35 -17.07 -23.87
C LYS A 28 -19.42 -17.33 -22.67
N THR A 29 -18.58 -16.34 -22.33
CA THR A 29 -17.72 -16.42 -21.14
C THR A 29 -18.57 -16.35 -19.87
N VAL A 30 -19.53 -15.43 -19.81
CA VAL A 30 -20.47 -15.32 -18.69
C VAL A 30 -21.34 -16.58 -18.58
N GLU A 31 -21.86 -17.08 -19.70
CA GLU A 31 -22.64 -18.33 -19.74
C GLU A 31 -21.84 -19.52 -19.18
N ARG A 32 -20.53 -19.59 -19.46
CA ARG A 32 -19.64 -20.64 -18.89
C ARG A 32 -19.43 -20.47 -17.39
N TRP A 33 -19.38 -19.24 -16.87
CA TRP A 33 -19.33 -19.01 -15.43
C TRP A 33 -20.59 -19.50 -14.74
N ILE A 34 -21.76 -19.31 -15.36
CA ILE A 34 -23.04 -19.76 -14.83
C ILE A 34 -23.20 -21.28 -14.99
N SER A 35 -23.11 -21.78 -16.22
CA SER A 35 -23.49 -23.16 -16.55
C SER A 35 -22.44 -24.20 -16.16
N LEU A 36 -21.15 -23.89 -16.33
CA LEU A 36 -20.05 -24.80 -16.03
C LEU A 36 -19.43 -24.55 -14.65
N GLY A 37 -19.83 -23.48 -13.96
CA GLY A 37 -19.22 -23.12 -12.68
C GLY A 37 -17.74 -22.70 -12.79
N ARG A 38 -17.26 -22.37 -14.00
CA ARG A 38 -15.87 -21.91 -14.17
C ARG A 38 -15.63 -20.65 -13.34
N GLN A 39 -14.57 -20.65 -12.55
CA GLN A 39 -14.15 -19.46 -11.84
C GLN A 39 -13.56 -18.41 -12.81
N PRO A 40 -14.07 -17.16 -12.80
CA PRO A 40 -13.45 -16.09 -13.54
C PRO A 40 -12.08 -15.72 -12.96
N LEU A 41 -11.25 -15.08 -13.77
CA LEU A 41 -10.05 -14.40 -13.25
C LEU A 41 -10.43 -13.35 -12.20
N ARG A 42 -9.59 -13.11 -11.20
CA ARG A 42 -9.88 -12.23 -10.06
C ARG A 42 -10.43 -10.86 -10.45
N ARG A 43 -9.84 -10.20 -11.47
CA ARG A 43 -10.34 -8.92 -12.00
C ARG A 43 -11.80 -8.98 -12.44
N HIS A 44 -12.24 -10.09 -13.06
CA HIS A 44 -13.62 -10.26 -13.51
C HIS A 44 -14.55 -10.65 -12.37
N ARG A 45 -14.09 -11.44 -11.38
CA ARG A 45 -14.88 -11.75 -10.18
C ARG A 45 -15.24 -10.47 -9.44
N TRP A 46 -14.25 -9.57 -9.24
CA TRP A 46 -14.49 -8.28 -8.61
C TRP A 46 -15.45 -7.38 -9.41
N ALA A 47 -15.30 -7.31 -10.75
CA ALA A 47 -16.19 -6.55 -11.63
C ALA A 47 -17.64 -7.06 -11.55
N VAL A 48 -17.83 -8.39 -11.58
CA VAL A 48 -19.15 -9.04 -11.45
C VAL A 48 -19.76 -8.75 -10.09
N ALA A 49 -19.01 -8.95 -9.00
CA ALA A 49 -19.48 -8.72 -7.65
C ALA A 49 -19.93 -7.27 -7.43
N ARG A 50 -19.13 -6.32 -7.92
CA ARG A 50 -19.44 -4.88 -7.91
C ARG A 50 -20.70 -4.55 -8.72
N HIS A 51 -20.83 -5.09 -9.92
CA HIS A 51 -21.99 -4.84 -10.80
C HIS A 51 -23.28 -5.37 -10.18
N LEU A 52 -23.21 -6.55 -9.55
CA LEU A 52 -24.35 -7.19 -8.91
C LEU A 52 -24.62 -6.68 -7.49
N GLY A 53 -23.72 -5.90 -6.90
CA GLY A 53 -23.85 -5.36 -5.53
C GLY A 53 -23.84 -6.44 -4.45
N VAL A 54 -22.99 -7.46 -4.61
CA VAL A 54 -22.79 -8.57 -3.65
C VAL A 54 -21.33 -8.81 -3.39
N ASP A 55 -21.01 -9.53 -2.33
CA ASP A 55 -19.63 -9.91 -2.04
C ASP A 55 -19.11 -10.97 -3.03
N GLU A 56 -17.84 -10.88 -3.41
CA GLU A 56 -17.18 -11.83 -4.32
C GLU A 56 -17.17 -13.24 -3.75
N SER A 57 -16.93 -13.37 -2.44
CA SER A 57 -16.91 -14.65 -1.73
C SER A 57 -18.28 -15.32 -1.65
N TYR A 58 -19.35 -14.56 -1.78
CA TYR A 58 -20.70 -15.10 -1.90
C TYR A 58 -20.92 -15.79 -3.24
N LEU A 59 -20.42 -15.21 -4.33
CA LEU A 59 -20.59 -15.76 -5.68
C LEU A 59 -19.66 -16.93 -5.95
N TRP A 60 -18.41 -16.83 -5.46
CA TRP A 60 -17.37 -17.85 -5.59
C TRP A 60 -16.75 -18.08 -4.22
N PRO A 61 -17.42 -18.87 -3.37
CA PRO A 61 -16.82 -19.26 -2.10
C PRO A 61 -15.53 -20.01 -2.36
N PRO A 62 -14.53 -19.91 -1.47
CA PRO A 62 -13.39 -20.79 -1.50
C PRO A 62 -13.89 -22.23 -1.55
N GLU A 63 -13.33 -23.06 -2.42
CA GLU A 63 -13.64 -24.50 -2.40
C GLU A 63 -13.18 -25.05 -1.04
N GLU A 64 -13.89 -26.03 -0.49
CA GLU A 64 -13.51 -26.65 0.81
C GLU A 64 -12.12 -27.32 0.75
N ASP A 65 -11.60 -27.59 -0.44
CA ASP A 65 -10.21 -27.99 -0.69
C ASP A 65 -9.20 -26.83 -0.69
N ASP A 66 -9.65 -25.56 -0.80
CA ASP A 66 -8.93 -24.38 -0.32
C ASP A 66 -9.10 -24.29 1.22
N ALA A 67 -8.80 -25.36 1.93
CA ALA A 67 -8.51 -25.25 3.36
C ALA A 67 -7.60 -24.05 3.53
N PRO A 68 -7.87 -23.15 4.53
CA PRO A 68 -7.04 -21.98 4.74
C PRO A 68 -5.61 -22.46 4.65
N ALA A 69 -4.87 -21.95 3.67
CA ALA A 69 -3.51 -22.41 3.38
C ALA A 69 -2.86 -22.61 4.74
N GLN A 70 -2.55 -23.86 5.06
CA GLN A 70 -1.88 -24.16 6.34
C GLN A 70 -0.77 -23.14 6.40
N PRO A 71 -0.52 -22.46 7.55
CA PRO A 71 0.55 -21.50 7.63
C PRO A 71 1.75 -22.20 7.02
N THR A 72 2.08 -21.85 5.77
CA THR A 72 3.23 -22.42 5.10
C THR A 72 4.39 -22.13 6.04
N GLU A 73 5.28 -23.08 6.25
CA GLU A 73 6.49 -22.91 7.08
C GLU A 73 7.28 -21.65 6.70
N GLN A 74 6.89 -21.00 5.60
CA GLN A 74 7.40 -19.73 5.10
C GLN A 74 6.24 -18.72 4.95
N ALA A 75 5.92 -18.05 6.03
CA ALA A 75 5.01 -16.90 5.96
C ALA A 75 5.80 -15.62 5.58
N GLU A 76 5.20 -14.77 4.74
CA GLU A 76 5.78 -13.45 4.44
C GLU A 76 5.93 -12.58 5.68
N LEU A 77 5.09 -12.77 6.69
CA LEU A 77 5.20 -12.07 7.98
C LEU A 77 6.37 -12.63 8.79
N VAL A 78 7.46 -11.86 8.83
CA VAL A 78 8.70 -12.21 9.54
C VAL A 78 8.65 -11.80 11.00
N ALA A 79 8.11 -10.60 11.29
CA ALA A 79 8.01 -10.07 12.64
C ALA A 79 6.82 -9.13 12.79
N ALA A 80 6.29 -9.06 14.02
CA ALA A 80 5.30 -8.06 14.43
C ALA A 80 5.83 -7.34 15.66
N PHE A 81 5.81 -6.01 15.62
CA PHE A 81 6.19 -5.15 16.74
C PHE A 81 4.94 -4.50 17.31
N PRO A 82 4.81 -4.37 18.64
CA PRO A 82 3.62 -3.77 19.26
C PRO A 82 3.41 -2.31 18.85
N ASN A 83 4.48 -1.61 18.51
CA ASN A 83 4.42 -0.27 17.93
C ASN A 83 5.70 0.02 17.14
N ARG A 84 5.64 1.02 16.26
CA ARG A 84 6.78 1.43 15.42
C ARG A 84 7.99 1.88 16.25
N ALA A 85 7.77 2.50 17.41
CA ALA A 85 8.84 2.97 18.27
C ALA A 85 9.65 1.82 18.92
N SER A 86 9.06 0.62 18.99
CA SER A 86 9.73 -0.59 19.51
C SER A 86 10.72 -1.20 18.53
N VAL A 87 10.71 -0.80 17.26
CA VAL A 87 11.66 -1.32 16.26
C VAL A 87 13.05 -0.77 16.56
N PRO A 88 14.05 -1.63 16.81
CA PRO A 88 15.40 -1.15 17.16
C PRO A 88 15.98 -0.25 16.04
N GLN A 89 16.59 0.87 16.42
CA GLN A 89 17.23 1.79 15.47
C GLN A 89 18.23 1.07 14.55
N LYS A 90 18.97 0.09 15.09
CA LYS A 90 19.90 -0.73 14.30
C LYS A 90 19.24 -1.48 13.14
N THR A 91 17.96 -1.85 13.28
CA THR A 91 17.19 -2.51 12.21
C THR A 91 16.97 -1.56 11.04
N TRP A 92 16.51 -0.34 11.30
CA TRP A 92 16.32 0.70 10.28
C TRP A 92 17.62 1.03 9.54
N VAL A 93 18.72 1.23 10.30
CA VAL A 93 20.04 1.53 9.73
C VAL A 93 20.57 0.36 8.90
N ARG A 94 20.38 -0.88 9.37
CA ARG A 94 20.78 -2.10 8.63
C ARG A 94 20.04 -2.20 7.30
N LEU A 95 18.70 -2.11 7.32
CA LEU A 95 17.87 -2.20 6.12
C LEU A 95 18.26 -1.13 5.09
N LEU A 96 18.40 0.13 5.54
CA LEU A 96 18.80 1.23 4.66
C LEU A 96 20.18 0.99 4.01
N LYS A 97 21.15 0.51 4.80
CA LYS A 97 22.52 0.24 4.30
C LYS A 97 22.60 -0.98 3.38
N SER A 98 21.74 -1.98 3.59
CA SER A 98 21.76 -3.22 2.82
C SER A 98 20.99 -3.16 1.51
N ALA A 99 20.15 -2.15 1.30
CA ALA A 99 19.37 -2.00 0.08
C ALA A 99 20.26 -1.90 -1.16
N GLN A 100 19.93 -2.65 -2.22
CA GLN A 100 20.67 -2.73 -3.47
C GLN A 100 19.88 -2.25 -4.69
N GLU A 101 18.53 -2.29 -4.62
CA GLU A 101 17.66 -1.98 -5.76
C GLU A 101 16.69 -0.86 -5.45
N HIS A 102 15.96 -0.96 -4.32
CA HIS A 102 14.83 -0.08 -4.01
C HIS A 102 14.81 0.38 -2.55
N ILE A 103 14.59 1.68 -2.36
CA ILE A 103 14.15 2.25 -1.09
C ILE A 103 12.91 3.08 -1.37
N ASP A 104 11.74 2.63 -0.89
CA ASP A 104 10.49 3.35 -1.04
C ASP A 104 9.92 3.70 0.35
N VAL A 105 9.52 4.95 0.54
CA VAL A 105 8.92 5.43 1.78
C VAL A 105 7.62 6.15 1.47
N LEU A 106 6.52 5.70 2.07
CA LEU A 106 5.20 6.33 1.99
C LEU A 106 4.71 6.65 3.40
N VAL A 107 4.56 7.93 3.70
CA VAL A 107 4.20 8.40 5.04
C VAL A 107 3.46 9.74 4.97
N PHE A 108 2.73 10.12 6.01
CA PHE A 108 2.30 11.51 6.14
C PHE A 108 3.50 12.42 6.44
N SER A 109 4.13 12.34 7.62
CA SER A 109 5.16 13.30 7.99
C SER A 109 6.61 12.82 7.81
N GLY A 110 6.88 11.51 7.95
CA GLY A 110 8.24 10.98 7.85
C GLY A 110 9.25 11.49 8.89
N THR A 111 8.82 12.30 9.84
CA THR A 111 9.68 12.92 10.87
C THR A 111 10.47 11.89 11.66
N PHE A 112 9.84 10.76 11.99
CA PHE A 112 10.46 9.65 12.70
C PHE A 112 11.76 9.19 12.02
N PHE A 113 11.75 8.99 10.70
CA PHE A 113 12.87 8.44 9.97
C PHE A 113 14.09 9.39 9.98
N ALA A 114 13.83 10.72 9.91
CA ALA A 114 14.86 11.73 10.02
C ALA A 114 15.37 11.94 11.47
N GLN A 115 14.49 11.85 12.46
CA GLN A 115 14.86 12.05 13.87
C GLN A 115 15.64 10.87 14.46
N THR A 116 15.30 9.64 14.07
CA THR A 116 16.05 8.45 14.53
C THR A 116 17.44 8.35 13.91
N ASN A 117 17.64 8.98 12.75
CA ASN A 117 18.93 9.02 12.09
C ASN A 117 19.18 10.38 11.44
N PRO A 118 19.88 11.33 12.10
CA PRO A 118 20.19 12.65 11.53
C PRO A 118 20.96 12.61 10.20
N ARG A 119 21.61 11.48 9.88
CA ARG A 119 22.31 11.28 8.61
C ARG A 119 21.47 10.59 7.54
N VAL A 120 20.17 10.39 7.75
CA VAL A 120 19.32 9.63 6.84
C VAL A 120 19.40 10.14 5.41
N ALA A 121 19.35 11.44 5.19
CA ALA A 121 19.43 12.02 3.85
C ALA A 121 20.77 11.72 3.16
N ALA A 122 21.88 11.83 3.90
CA ALA A 122 23.20 11.46 3.37
C ALA A 122 23.28 9.96 3.01
N MET A 123 22.72 9.11 3.87
CA MET A 123 22.72 7.66 3.62
C MET A 123 21.83 7.28 2.43
N LEU A 124 20.71 7.98 2.23
CA LEU A 124 19.85 7.79 1.05
C LEU A 124 20.59 8.24 -0.24
N ALA A 125 21.27 9.38 -0.20
CA ALA A 125 22.11 9.84 -1.31
C ALA A 125 23.24 8.83 -1.64
N GLU A 126 23.96 8.34 -0.61
CA GLU A 126 24.98 7.29 -0.76
C GLU A 126 24.43 6.02 -1.43
N ARG A 127 23.16 5.64 -1.14
CA ARG A 127 22.51 4.50 -1.80
C ARG A 127 22.15 4.82 -3.24
N ALA A 128 21.60 6.01 -3.51
CA ALA A 128 21.31 6.44 -4.87
C ALA A 128 22.56 6.51 -5.74
N ASP A 129 23.66 7.04 -5.21
CA ASP A 129 24.97 7.06 -5.89
C ASP A 129 25.48 5.63 -6.18
N ALA A 130 25.11 4.65 -5.38
CA ALA A 130 25.38 3.23 -5.60
C ALA A 130 24.39 2.56 -6.58
N GLY A 131 23.46 3.30 -7.19
CA GLY A 131 22.49 2.79 -8.17
C GLY A 131 21.13 2.36 -7.59
N VAL A 132 20.90 2.53 -6.31
CA VAL A 132 19.61 2.22 -5.67
C VAL A 132 18.57 3.29 -6.02
N ARG A 133 17.38 2.88 -6.46
CA ARG A 133 16.26 3.81 -6.66
C ARG A 133 15.65 4.22 -5.33
N VAL A 134 15.64 5.51 -5.03
CA VAL A 134 15.09 6.08 -3.79
C VAL A 134 13.85 6.90 -4.10
N ARG A 135 12.69 6.49 -3.59
CA ARG A 135 11.41 7.19 -3.75
C ARG A 135 10.83 7.53 -2.38
N LEU A 136 10.66 8.82 -2.10
CA LEU A 136 10.10 9.31 -0.85
C LEU A 136 8.78 10.03 -1.14
N CYS A 137 7.68 9.55 -0.56
CA CYS A 137 6.34 10.10 -0.73
C CYS A 137 5.79 10.58 0.62
N PHE A 138 5.60 11.89 0.76
CA PHE A 138 5.10 12.53 1.96
C PHE A 138 3.71 13.09 1.73
N GLY A 139 2.91 13.28 2.80
CA GLY A 139 1.66 14.01 2.71
C GLY A 139 1.88 15.45 2.23
N ASP A 140 0.99 15.95 1.38
CA ASP A 140 0.97 17.36 1.02
C ASP A 140 0.54 18.19 2.26
N PRO A 141 1.40 19.08 2.80
CA PRO A 141 1.08 19.85 4.00
C PRO A 141 -0.12 20.79 3.84
N SER A 142 -0.57 21.05 2.61
CA SER A 142 -1.77 21.82 2.29
C SER A 142 -2.93 20.95 1.78
N GLY A 143 -2.72 19.64 1.72
CA GLY A 143 -3.69 18.67 1.20
C GLY A 143 -4.81 18.35 2.18
N ASN A 144 -5.96 17.93 1.63
CA ASN A 144 -7.12 17.55 2.42
C ASN A 144 -6.88 16.28 3.25
N ALA A 145 -6.14 15.30 2.72
CA ALA A 145 -5.82 14.08 3.45
C ALA A 145 -5.01 14.34 4.72
N VAL A 146 -4.11 15.34 4.69
CA VAL A 146 -3.35 15.77 5.86
C VAL A 146 -4.25 16.45 6.90
N ALA A 147 -5.18 17.29 6.46
CA ALA A 147 -6.13 17.98 7.35
C ALA A 147 -7.05 16.95 8.05
N VAL A 148 -7.61 16.00 7.31
CA VAL A 148 -8.44 14.91 7.87
C VAL A 148 -7.65 14.08 8.87
N ARG A 149 -6.41 13.69 8.53
CA ARG A 149 -5.56 12.89 9.42
C ARG A 149 -5.19 13.65 10.69
N ASP A 150 -4.93 14.94 10.60
CA ASP A 150 -4.64 15.80 11.75
C ASP A 150 -5.84 15.88 12.72
N GLU A 151 -7.07 15.98 12.17
CA GLU A 151 -8.31 15.97 12.94
C GLU A 151 -8.53 14.61 13.62
N GLU A 152 -8.33 13.49 12.90
CA GLU A 152 -8.42 12.14 13.45
C GLU A 152 -7.46 11.91 14.64
N GLU A 153 -6.24 12.43 14.55
CA GLU A 153 -5.23 12.35 15.63
C GLU A 153 -5.47 13.38 16.75
N GLY A 154 -6.36 14.35 16.56
CA GLY A 154 -6.67 15.40 17.53
C GLY A 154 -5.50 16.34 17.84
N ILE A 155 -4.60 16.58 16.86
CA ILE A 155 -3.34 17.33 17.08
C ILE A 155 -3.36 18.79 16.59
N GLY A 156 -4.54 19.31 16.20
CA GLY A 156 -4.81 20.74 16.05
C GLY A 156 -3.96 21.47 15.01
N GLY A 157 -3.81 20.95 13.79
CA GLY A 157 -3.03 21.57 12.70
C GLY A 157 -1.53 21.27 12.74
N THR A 158 -1.08 20.45 13.70
CA THR A 158 0.35 20.18 13.91
C THR A 158 0.95 19.29 12.84
N LEU A 159 0.14 18.40 12.19
CA LEU A 159 0.64 17.45 11.20
C LEU A 159 1.27 18.17 10.00
N SER A 160 0.61 19.21 9.48
CA SER A 160 1.12 20.03 8.39
C SER A 160 2.48 20.67 8.73
N ALA A 161 2.63 21.20 9.95
CA ALA A 161 3.90 21.74 10.42
C ALA A 161 4.99 20.66 10.55
N LYS A 162 4.65 19.47 11.05
CA LYS A 162 5.56 18.32 11.12
C LYS A 162 6.05 17.91 9.73
N ILE A 163 5.17 17.89 8.72
CA ILE A 163 5.54 17.57 7.33
C ILE A 163 6.54 18.59 6.80
N ARG A 164 6.24 19.90 6.92
CA ARG A 164 7.15 20.95 6.48
C ARG A 164 8.52 20.86 7.15
N ALA A 165 8.55 20.65 8.46
CA ALA A 165 9.80 20.43 9.20
C ALA A 165 10.55 19.19 8.69
N SER A 166 9.85 18.09 8.44
CA SER A 166 10.44 16.87 7.92
C SER A 166 11.07 17.05 6.54
N LEU A 167 10.38 17.72 5.62
CA LEU A 167 10.88 17.98 4.27
C LEU A 167 12.21 18.73 4.25
N THR A 168 12.50 19.56 5.27
CA THR A 168 13.80 20.25 5.36
C THR A 168 14.97 19.29 5.48
N TYR A 169 14.79 18.13 6.11
CA TYR A 169 15.84 17.10 6.22
C TYR A 169 16.16 16.46 4.88
N TYR A 170 15.16 16.35 3.98
CA TYR A 170 15.28 15.69 2.68
C TYR A 170 15.58 16.66 1.54
N ARG A 171 15.66 17.97 1.82
CA ARG A 171 15.94 19.00 0.81
C ARG A 171 17.19 18.74 -0.01
N LYS A 172 18.22 18.13 0.61
CA LYS A 172 19.49 17.80 -0.03
C LYS A 172 19.38 16.68 -1.07
N LEU A 173 18.28 15.91 -1.07
CA LEU A 173 18.04 14.86 -2.06
C LEU A 173 17.45 15.39 -3.36
N ILE A 174 16.93 16.63 -3.36
CA ILE A 174 16.40 17.25 -4.57
C ILE A 174 17.52 17.49 -5.58
N GLY A 175 17.35 16.94 -6.78
CA GLY A 175 18.36 16.97 -7.83
C GLY A 175 19.45 15.91 -7.70
N THR A 176 19.44 15.07 -6.66
CA THR A 176 20.32 13.90 -6.58
C THR A 176 19.82 12.83 -7.55
N PRO A 177 20.64 12.38 -8.53
CA PRO A 177 20.26 11.29 -9.42
C PRO A 177 19.83 10.05 -8.64
N GLY A 178 18.76 9.37 -9.06
CA GLY A 178 18.23 8.20 -8.36
C GLY A 178 17.37 8.50 -7.13
N CYS A 179 17.27 9.77 -6.69
CA CYS A 179 16.39 10.19 -5.61
C CYS A 179 15.20 10.99 -6.14
N GLU A 180 13.98 10.58 -5.78
CA GLU A 180 12.78 11.34 -6.07
C GLU A 180 12.00 11.59 -4.77
N VAL A 181 11.48 12.82 -4.62
CA VAL A 181 10.61 13.21 -3.51
C VAL A 181 9.30 13.72 -4.07
N ARG A 182 8.18 13.14 -3.63
CA ARG A 182 6.82 13.56 -4.05
C ARG A 182 5.92 13.84 -2.85
N LEU A 183 4.85 14.60 -3.10
CA LEU A 183 3.78 14.88 -2.16
C LEU A 183 2.49 14.24 -2.63
N HIS A 184 1.81 13.49 -1.73
CA HIS A 184 0.49 12.90 -1.99
C HIS A 184 -0.61 13.62 -1.21
N ASP A 185 -1.82 13.63 -1.75
CA ASP A 185 -3.05 14.02 -1.06
C ASP A 185 -4.03 12.84 -1.02
N THR A 186 -3.53 11.71 -0.53
CA THR A 186 -4.26 10.43 -0.48
C THR A 186 -4.45 10.03 0.98
N THR A 187 -5.66 9.57 1.34
CA THR A 187 -5.91 8.93 2.63
C THR A 187 -5.09 7.64 2.72
N LEU A 188 -4.16 7.60 3.66
CA LEU A 188 -3.32 6.42 3.90
C LEU A 188 -3.93 5.55 5.01
N TYR A 189 -3.97 4.25 4.79
CA TYR A 189 -4.33 3.25 5.81
C TYR A 189 -3.10 2.69 6.53
N ASN A 190 -1.92 2.98 6.01
CA ASN A 190 -0.64 2.55 6.57
C ASN A 190 0.50 3.49 6.13
N SER A 191 1.60 3.47 6.87
CA SER A 191 2.89 3.94 6.38
C SER A 191 3.70 2.74 5.89
N LEU A 192 4.46 2.91 4.81
CA LEU A 192 5.24 1.86 4.17
C LEU A 192 6.71 2.27 4.10
N PHE A 193 7.60 1.29 4.39
CA PHE A 193 9.05 1.45 4.26
C PHE A 193 9.59 0.18 3.59
N ARG A 194 9.89 0.26 2.31
CA ARG A 194 10.44 -0.83 1.52
C ARG A 194 11.94 -0.70 1.39
N PHE A 195 12.63 -1.82 1.54
CA PHE A 195 14.06 -2.00 1.30
C PHE A 195 14.23 -3.31 0.52
N ASP A 196 14.32 -3.23 -0.81
CA ASP A 196 14.31 -4.38 -1.72
C ASP A 196 13.12 -5.32 -1.45
N ASP A 197 13.38 -6.54 -1.00
CA ASP A 197 12.39 -7.57 -0.65
C ASP A 197 11.93 -7.55 0.82
N VAL A 198 12.28 -6.53 1.57
CA VAL A 198 11.79 -6.31 2.94
C VAL A 198 10.87 -5.10 2.97
N LEU A 199 9.68 -5.26 3.55
CA LEU A 199 8.69 -4.21 3.69
C LEU A 199 8.25 -4.08 5.14
N LEU A 200 8.40 -2.89 5.71
CA LEU A 200 7.84 -2.54 7.01
C LEU A 200 6.50 -1.82 6.81
N VAL A 201 5.43 -2.45 7.25
CA VAL A 201 4.05 -1.94 7.17
C VAL A 201 3.62 -1.46 8.55
N ASN A 202 3.25 -0.18 8.66
CA ASN A 202 2.75 0.40 9.90
C ASN A 202 1.29 0.84 9.70
N PRO A 203 0.29 -0.03 10.02
CA PRO A 203 -1.12 0.29 9.89
C PRO A 203 -1.51 1.53 10.69
N HIS A 204 -2.46 2.30 10.20
CA HIS A 204 -3.00 3.44 10.92
C HIS A 204 -4.28 3.03 11.67
N VAL A 205 -4.22 3.14 12.98
CA VAL A 205 -5.40 2.97 13.85
C VAL A 205 -6.01 4.35 14.07
N TRP A 206 -7.32 4.46 13.91
CA TRP A 206 -8.04 5.71 14.06
C TRP A 206 -7.81 6.33 15.44
N GLY A 207 -7.57 7.64 15.49
CA GLY A 207 -7.32 8.38 16.72
C GLY A 207 -5.95 8.14 17.37
N GLN A 208 -5.06 7.36 16.72
CA GLN A 208 -3.74 7.04 17.26
C GLN A 208 -2.61 7.57 16.36
N PRO A 209 -1.55 8.18 16.93
CA PRO A 209 -0.40 8.56 16.15
C PRO A 209 0.32 7.32 15.59
N ALA A 210 0.85 7.40 14.38
CA ALA A 210 1.50 6.27 13.70
C ALA A 210 2.64 5.62 14.53
N SER A 211 3.30 6.35 15.44
CA SER A 211 4.34 5.82 16.33
C SER A 211 3.82 4.81 17.35
N ALA A 212 2.55 4.94 17.75
CA ALA A 212 1.90 4.05 18.73
C ALA A 212 1.28 2.80 18.07
N ASN A 213 1.16 2.78 16.75
CA ASN A 213 0.52 1.70 16.02
C ASN A 213 1.47 0.54 15.74
N PRO A 214 0.93 -0.69 15.61
CA PRO A 214 1.72 -1.88 15.28
C PRO A 214 2.60 -1.67 14.04
N LEU A 215 3.67 -2.44 13.95
CA LEU A 215 4.47 -2.52 12.74
C LEU A 215 4.72 -3.99 12.39
N PHE A 216 4.51 -4.33 11.12
CA PHE A 216 4.77 -5.66 10.58
C PHE A 216 5.97 -5.61 9.65
N GLU A 217 6.89 -6.57 9.81
CA GLU A 217 7.97 -6.81 8.86
C GLU A 217 7.56 -7.95 7.94
N LEU A 218 7.44 -7.65 6.65
CA LEU A 218 7.16 -8.61 5.61
C LEU A 218 8.43 -8.86 4.79
N ARG A 219 8.56 -10.09 4.29
CA ARG A 219 9.58 -10.45 3.31
C ARG A 219 8.91 -11.05 2.09
N ARG A 220 9.32 -10.63 0.92
CA ARG A 220 8.84 -11.19 -0.35
C ARG A 220 9.28 -12.64 -0.45
N LEU A 221 8.34 -13.55 -0.68
CA LEU A 221 8.59 -14.99 -0.86
C LEU A 221 8.18 -15.47 -2.25
N GLY A 222 7.34 -14.75 -2.95
CA GLY A 222 6.83 -15.11 -4.27
C GLY A 222 6.04 -13.94 -4.84
N ASP A 223 5.32 -14.19 -5.91
CA ASP A 223 4.44 -13.20 -6.54
C ASP A 223 3.02 -13.30 -5.94
N ASP A 224 2.29 -12.16 -5.92
CA ASP A 224 0.90 -12.05 -5.45
C ASP A 224 0.69 -12.23 -3.93
N GLY A 225 1.74 -12.07 -3.12
CA GLY A 225 1.67 -12.08 -1.65
C GLY A 225 1.27 -10.75 -1.03
N TRP A 226 1.30 -10.70 0.30
CA TRP A 226 1.05 -9.45 1.05
C TRP A 226 2.07 -8.37 0.70
N PHE A 227 3.34 -8.77 0.52
CA PHE A 227 4.39 -7.85 0.10
C PHE A 227 4.01 -7.12 -1.19
N ASP A 228 3.60 -7.86 -2.23
CA ASP A 228 3.26 -7.28 -3.52
C ASP A 228 2.00 -6.41 -3.47
N HIS A 229 1.01 -6.77 -2.65
CA HIS A 229 -0.18 -5.94 -2.43
C HIS A 229 0.18 -4.58 -1.82
N TYR A 230 1.05 -4.54 -0.82
CA TYR A 230 1.48 -3.28 -0.20
C TYR A 230 2.43 -2.49 -1.10
N ALA A 231 3.35 -3.16 -1.81
CA ALA A 231 4.22 -2.52 -2.77
C ALA A 231 3.41 -1.90 -3.94
N GLY A 232 2.41 -2.62 -4.45
CA GLY A 232 1.47 -2.10 -5.44
C GLY A 232 0.63 -0.92 -4.94
N SER A 233 0.26 -0.91 -3.65
CA SER A 233 -0.40 0.25 -3.02
C SER A 233 0.52 1.47 -2.97
N PHE A 234 1.81 1.28 -2.69
CA PHE A 234 2.79 2.35 -2.79
C PHE A 234 2.84 2.92 -4.20
N ASP A 235 2.97 2.06 -5.22
CA ASP A 235 3.07 2.48 -6.62
C ASP A 235 1.81 3.24 -7.07
N ALA A 236 0.62 2.78 -6.69
CA ALA A 236 -0.64 3.47 -6.99
C ALA A 236 -0.70 4.90 -6.40
N VAL A 237 -0.25 5.09 -5.16
CA VAL A 237 -0.16 6.44 -4.55
C VAL A 237 0.92 7.26 -5.23
N TRP A 238 2.07 6.66 -5.52
CA TRP A 238 3.20 7.33 -6.18
C TRP A 238 2.83 7.94 -7.51
N GLU A 239 2.04 7.25 -8.34
CA GLU A 239 1.59 7.73 -9.65
C GLU A 239 0.68 8.97 -9.54
N THR A 240 -0.05 9.12 -8.44
CA THR A 240 -0.90 10.30 -8.20
C THR A 240 -0.16 11.45 -7.54
N ALA A 241 1.00 11.18 -6.94
CA ALA A 241 1.77 12.15 -6.17
C ALA A 241 2.53 13.14 -7.05
N LYS A 242 2.64 14.38 -6.60
CA LYS A 242 3.30 15.48 -7.32
C LYS A 242 4.76 15.60 -6.90
N PRO A 243 5.70 15.86 -7.82
CA PRO A 243 7.08 16.17 -7.47
C PRO A 243 7.14 17.33 -6.45
N TRP A 244 7.96 17.16 -5.41
CA TRP A 244 8.19 18.22 -4.46
C TRP A 244 9.42 19.06 -4.85
N SER A 245 9.27 20.39 -4.71
CA SER A 245 10.35 21.37 -4.87
C SER A 245 10.41 22.27 -3.62
N PRO A 246 11.61 22.67 -3.16
CA PRO A 246 11.75 23.60 -2.03
C PRO A 246 11.11 24.96 -2.26
N GLU A 247 10.85 25.32 -3.52
CA GLU A 247 10.21 26.60 -3.92
C GLU A 247 8.68 26.54 -3.78
N SER A 248 8.11 25.34 -3.58
CA SER A 248 6.66 25.13 -3.44
C SER A 248 6.16 25.16 -1.98
N MET A 249 6.97 25.64 -1.04
CA MET A 249 6.60 25.79 0.38
C MET A 249 6.34 27.24 0.76
#